data_9c86f8eebe15970ffffbbfda5b50e194
#
_entry.id   9c86f8eebe15970ffffbbfda5b50e194
#
_cell.length_a   1.000
_cell.length_b   1.000
_cell.length_c   1.000
_cell.angle_alpha   90.00
_cell.angle_beta   90.00
_cell.angle_gamma   90.00
#
_symmetry.space_group_name_H-M   'P 1'
#
loop_
_entity.id
_entity.type
_entity.pdbx_description
1 polymer ?
#
loop_
_entity_poly.entity_id
_entity_poly.type
_entity_poly.pdbx_seq_one_letter_code
_entity_poly.pdbx_strand_id
1 'polypeptide(L)'
;MAYLTEGQIAMFQTYPETFVMHIYPSRRSCAVPNEVYDLSKSGNANMIADGEGVDGVVGSIPFPDASEPLHHVWNHILRYRGVDIVGGAPYYVVNPDGSMTQGAGEAIAKNCWNPFVKESYCKGLQGMLMQKVTHPPRLADASLLVIESLNALESPRKAWVYDPGTRRVRRAPNIAYDYLGSASQGLSTADSFDGFNGAKDRYNWSNAGTKLKFMPYNVYDFYNADRKEVLTNFHVNQKYMRYELVKVNIVRADIKSDKRHIYPHRVMYFDADSYGMISEEVYDGKKEIMNYRELPLMNFYDEPACLAVHSATYNFATRRYLLNNVRSSEIDKIIWRADKPHDIQLFTPNGLKRYAK
;
A
#
# COMPACT_ATOMS: atom_id res chain seq x y z
N MET A 1 1.91 -2.49 -27.70
CA MET A 1 0.84 -1.99 -26.82
C MET A 1 0.15 -3.07 -25.96
N ALA A 2 0.04 -4.31 -26.39
CA ALA A 2 -0.68 -5.36 -25.63
C ALA A 2 -0.20 -5.58 -24.19
N TYR A 3 1.05 -5.30 -23.89
CA TYR A 3 1.66 -5.49 -22.55
C TYR A 3 1.69 -4.22 -21.68
N LEU A 4 1.27 -3.08 -22.21
CA LEU A 4 1.17 -1.83 -21.42
C LEU A 4 -0.20 -1.73 -20.74
N THR A 5 -0.26 -1.04 -19.61
CA THR A 5 -1.51 -0.62 -18.98
C THR A 5 -1.98 0.72 -19.56
N GLU A 6 -3.23 1.10 -19.34
CA GLU A 6 -3.75 2.41 -19.78
C GLU A 6 -2.98 3.56 -19.10
N GLY A 7 -2.62 3.38 -17.81
CA GLY A 7 -1.80 4.35 -17.07
C GLY A 7 -0.43 4.55 -17.69
N GLN A 8 0.24 3.49 -18.11
CA GLN A 8 1.53 3.57 -18.79
C GLN A 8 1.41 4.26 -20.16
N ILE A 9 0.35 3.94 -20.91
CA ILE A 9 0.05 4.62 -22.18
C ILE A 9 -0.15 6.11 -21.93
N ALA A 10 -0.92 6.48 -20.90
CA ALA A 10 -1.14 7.89 -20.53
C ALA A 10 0.18 8.59 -20.12
N MET A 11 1.09 7.89 -19.42
CA MET A 11 2.43 8.42 -19.11
C MET A 11 3.23 8.74 -20.38
N PHE A 12 3.28 7.83 -21.36
CA PHE A 12 3.94 8.07 -22.64
C PHE A 12 3.31 9.23 -23.42
N GLN A 13 1.98 9.34 -23.40
CA GLN A 13 1.27 10.42 -24.09
C GLN A 13 1.48 11.79 -23.41
N THR A 14 1.54 11.80 -22.08
CA THR A 14 1.67 13.04 -21.30
C THR A 14 3.10 13.56 -21.26
N TYR A 15 4.08 12.65 -21.26
CA TYR A 15 5.51 12.94 -21.09
C TYR A 15 6.37 12.26 -22.17
N PRO A 16 6.10 12.49 -23.47
CA PRO A 16 6.73 11.74 -24.57
C PRO A 16 8.25 11.96 -24.64
N GLU A 17 8.74 13.10 -24.15
CA GLU A 17 10.16 13.45 -24.20
C GLU A 17 10.98 12.92 -23.01
N THR A 18 10.31 12.57 -21.90
CA THR A 18 11.01 12.29 -20.64
C THR A 18 10.68 10.92 -20.04
N PHE A 19 9.51 10.37 -20.32
CA PHE A 19 9.11 9.07 -19.78
C PHE A 19 9.65 7.93 -20.64
N VAL A 20 10.44 7.07 -20.03
CA VAL A 20 11.06 5.90 -20.68
C VAL A 20 10.87 4.68 -19.78
N MET A 21 10.59 3.53 -20.35
CA MET A 21 10.56 2.27 -19.60
C MET A 21 11.75 1.39 -19.99
N HIS A 22 12.62 1.10 -19.03
CA HIS A 22 13.73 0.16 -19.21
C HIS A 22 13.24 -1.25 -18.92
N ILE A 23 13.11 -2.05 -19.98
CA ILE A 23 12.59 -3.42 -19.91
C ILE A 23 13.75 -4.41 -19.70
N TYR A 24 13.59 -5.28 -18.73
CA TYR A 24 14.56 -6.32 -18.38
C TYR A 24 13.94 -7.70 -18.42
N PRO A 25 14.76 -8.77 -18.53
CA PRO A 25 14.28 -10.13 -18.40
C PRO A 25 13.58 -10.37 -17.06
N SER A 26 12.45 -11.06 -17.09
CA SER A 26 11.64 -11.35 -15.93
C SER A 26 12.38 -12.23 -14.92
N ARG A 27 12.31 -11.84 -13.65
CA ARG A 27 12.84 -12.60 -12.51
C ARG A 27 11.73 -12.75 -11.48
N ARG A 28 11.28 -13.94 -11.26
CA ARG A 28 10.25 -14.26 -10.25
C ARG A 28 10.90 -14.35 -8.86
N SER A 29 11.39 -13.22 -8.35
CA SER A 29 12.21 -13.16 -7.14
C SER A 29 11.43 -13.01 -5.85
N CYS A 30 10.14 -12.63 -5.92
CA CYS A 30 9.31 -12.51 -4.72
C CYS A 30 9.12 -13.85 -4.02
N ALA A 31 9.45 -13.89 -2.75
CA ALA A 31 9.35 -15.06 -1.91
C ALA A 31 8.86 -14.69 -0.51
N VAL A 32 8.30 -15.66 0.18
CA VAL A 32 7.95 -15.59 1.60
C VAL A 32 8.50 -16.84 2.30
N PRO A 33 8.56 -16.89 3.64
CA PRO A 33 8.99 -18.10 4.35
C PRO A 33 8.20 -19.33 3.93
N ASN A 34 8.86 -20.50 3.88
CA ASN A 34 8.22 -21.75 3.46
C ASN A 34 7.01 -22.10 4.33
N GLU A 35 7.08 -21.80 5.62
CA GLU A 35 5.98 -22.00 6.57
C GLU A 35 4.72 -21.23 6.16
N VAL A 36 4.88 -20.05 5.57
CA VAL A 36 3.75 -19.25 5.06
C VAL A 36 3.07 -19.95 3.88
N TYR A 37 3.87 -20.50 2.96
CA TYR A 37 3.32 -21.28 1.84
C TYR A 37 2.61 -22.55 2.32
N ASP A 38 3.21 -23.28 3.24
CA ASP A 38 2.66 -24.56 3.71
C ASP A 38 1.35 -24.35 4.48
N LEU A 39 1.29 -23.36 5.34
CA LEU A 39 0.06 -22.98 6.03
C LEU A 39 -1.02 -22.47 5.08
N SER A 40 -0.66 -21.69 4.08
CA SER A 40 -1.61 -21.18 3.08
C SER A 40 -2.24 -22.30 2.26
N LYS A 41 -1.51 -23.38 1.96
CA LYS A 41 -2.05 -24.58 1.27
C LYS A 41 -3.05 -25.36 2.13
N SER A 42 -2.91 -25.33 3.46
CA SER A 42 -3.77 -26.05 4.39
C SER A 42 -5.00 -25.26 4.83
N GLY A 43 -5.09 -23.97 4.45
CA GLY A 43 -6.13 -23.07 4.90
C GLY A 43 -7.46 -23.26 4.15
N ASN A 44 -8.56 -23.04 4.87
CA ASN A 44 -9.92 -23.02 4.36
C ASN A 44 -10.55 -21.66 4.68
N ALA A 45 -9.93 -20.60 4.19
CA ALA A 45 -10.48 -19.26 4.40
C ALA A 45 -11.78 -19.07 3.61
N ASN A 46 -12.74 -18.40 4.22
CA ASN A 46 -14.00 -18.04 3.60
C ASN A 46 -14.20 -16.52 3.66
N MET A 47 -14.74 -15.96 2.59
CA MET A 47 -15.27 -14.60 2.67
C MET A 47 -16.56 -14.60 3.46
N ILE A 48 -16.72 -13.63 4.35
CA ILE A 48 -17.91 -13.38 5.15
C ILE A 48 -18.35 -11.93 4.94
N ALA A 49 -19.62 -11.65 5.33
CA ALA A 49 -20.10 -10.28 5.35
C ALA A 49 -20.02 -9.59 3.98
N ASP A 50 -20.46 -10.26 2.91
CA ASP A 50 -20.41 -9.78 1.51
C ASP A 50 -18.99 -9.33 1.06
N GLY A 51 -17.96 -10.00 1.59
CA GLY A 51 -16.56 -9.70 1.29
C GLY A 51 -15.92 -8.65 2.20
N GLU A 52 -16.66 -8.07 3.16
CA GLU A 52 -16.11 -7.14 4.16
C GLU A 52 -15.25 -7.82 5.23
N GLY A 53 -15.29 -9.15 5.29
CA GLY A 53 -14.50 -9.94 6.22
C GLY A 53 -14.05 -11.26 5.65
N VAL A 54 -13.11 -11.87 6.36
CA VAL A 54 -12.63 -13.24 6.15
C VAL A 54 -12.52 -13.97 7.47
N ASP A 55 -12.83 -15.26 7.44
CA ASP A 55 -12.60 -16.19 8.55
C ASP A 55 -11.77 -17.39 8.11
N GLY A 56 -11.38 -18.26 9.05
CA GLY A 56 -10.60 -19.47 8.75
C GLY A 56 -9.21 -19.20 8.19
N VAL A 57 -8.69 -17.98 8.31
CA VAL A 57 -7.35 -17.62 7.81
C VAL A 57 -6.29 -18.27 8.70
N VAL A 58 -5.45 -19.12 8.12
CA VAL A 58 -4.33 -19.79 8.81
C VAL A 58 -2.96 -19.38 8.27
N GLY A 59 -2.90 -18.85 7.06
CA GLY A 59 -1.68 -18.36 6.43
C GLY A 59 -1.88 -16.99 5.83
N SER A 60 -0.82 -16.40 5.33
CA SER A 60 -0.85 -15.05 4.75
C SER A 60 -1.40 -15.00 3.32
N ILE A 61 -1.85 -16.12 2.77
CA ILE A 61 -2.51 -16.21 1.47
C ILE A 61 -3.83 -16.94 1.70
N PRO A 62 -4.90 -16.23 2.05
CA PRO A 62 -6.17 -16.86 2.40
C PRO A 62 -6.81 -17.61 1.22
N PHE A 63 -6.60 -17.17 -0.01
CA PHE A 63 -7.20 -17.75 -1.21
C PHE A 63 -6.13 -18.09 -2.26
N PRO A 64 -5.36 -19.19 -2.08
CA PRO A 64 -4.32 -19.58 -3.04
C PRO A 64 -4.88 -19.84 -4.45
N ASP A 65 -6.10 -20.40 -4.54
CA ASP A 65 -6.85 -20.64 -5.78
C ASP A 65 -7.86 -19.50 -6.04
N ALA A 66 -7.39 -18.25 -5.99
CA ALA A 66 -8.22 -17.08 -6.11
C ALA A 66 -9.03 -17.07 -7.42
N SER A 67 -10.35 -17.14 -7.32
CA SER A 67 -11.30 -17.14 -8.45
C SER A 67 -12.20 -15.90 -8.47
N GLU A 68 -12.47 -15.32 -7.31
CA GLU A 68 -13.30 -14.14 -7.16
C GLU A 68 -12.45 -12.86 -7.05
N PRO A 69 -12.96 -11.69 -7.46
CA PRO A 69 -12.20 -10.44 -7.42
C PRO A 69 -11.70 -10.09 -6.02
N LEU A 70 -12.54 -10.28 -5.00
CA LEU A 70 -12.17 -9.99 -3.61
C LEU A 70 -11.16 -10.98 -3.03
N HIS A 71 -11.00 -12.19 -3.59
CA HIS A 71 -9.91 -13.09 -3.22
C HIS A 71 -8.54 -12.45 -3.47
N HIS A 72 -8.34 -11.79 -4.61
CA HIS A 72 -7.09 -11.09 -4.92
C HIS A 72 -6.86 -9.91 -3.97
N VAL A 73 -7.92 -9.16 -3.63
CA VAL A 73 -7.84 -8.04 -2.70
C VAL A 73 -7.47 -8.52 -1.30
N TRP A 74 -8.09 -9.58 -0.80
CA TRP A 74 -7.78 -10.13 0.50
C TRP A 74 -6.40 -10.79 0.56
N ASN A 75 -5.98 -11.50 -0.49
CA ASN A 75 -4.61 -12.00 -0.59
C ASN A 75 -3.59 -10.85 -0.51
N HIS A 76 -3.85 -9.73 -1.20
CA HIS A 76 -3.00 -8.55 -1.10
C HIS A 76 -2.97 -7.97 0.32
N ILE A 77 -4.12 -7.79 0.95
CA ILE A 77 -4.23 -7.21 2.29
C ILE A 77 -3.50 -8.07 3.33
N LEU A 78 -3.64 -9.39 3.24
CA LEU A 78 -3.12 -10.34 4.22
C LEU A 78 -1.79 -10.99 3.82
N ARG A 79 -1.18 -10.64 2.67
CA ARG A 79 0.11 -11.19 2.28
C ARG A 79 1.17 -10.99 3.36
N TYR A 80 2.15 -11.89 3.41
CA TYR A 80 3.23 -11.79 4.38
C TYR A 80 4.05 -10.51 4.21
N ARG A 81 4.23 -9.78 5.31
CA ARG A 81 4.99 -8.53 5.39
C ARG A 81 5.86 -8.47 6.66
N GLY A 82 6.24 -9.63 7.19
CA GLY A 82 6.85 -9.72 8.52
C GLY A 82 5.83 -9.62 9.65
N VAL A 83 6.26 -9.79 10.87
CA VAL A 83 5.41 -9.77 12.09
C VAL A 83 5.33 -8.37 12.67
N ASP A 84 6.42 -7.92 13.27
CA ASP A 84 6.56 -6.59 13.83
C ASP A 84 7.54 -5.78 12.97
N ILE A 85 7.12 -4.59 12.57
CA ILE A 85 7.87 -3.75 11.65
C ILE A 85 8.04 -2.36 12.27
N VAL A 86 9.24 -1.83 12.17
CA VAL A 86 9.55 -0.41 12.35
C VAL A 86 10.01 0.13 11.02
N GLY A 87 9.49 1.25 10.61
CA GLY A 87 9.93 1.88 9.38
C GLY A 87 9.54 3.33 9.34
N GLY A 88 10.19 4.06 8.48
CA GLY A 88 9.90 5.44 8.23
C GLY A 88 10.58 5.87 6.95
N ALA A 89 10.01 6.84 6.30
CA ALA A 89 10.59 7.41 5.11
C ALA A 89 9.99 8.78 4.80
N PRO A 90 10.71 9.63 4.10
CA PRO A 90 10.12 10.83 3.55
C PRO A 90 9.14 10.51 2.42
N TYR A 91 8.26 11.47 2.21
CA TYR A 91 7.42 11.58 1.03
C TYR A 91 7.61 12.95 0.38
N TYR A 92 7.34 13.01 -0.91
CA TYR A 92 7.47 14.23 -1.70
C TYR A 92 6.23 14.43 -2.56
N VAL A 93 5.69 15.66 -2.55
CA VAL A 93 4.75 16.13 -3.56
C VAL A 93 5.53 17.04 -4.49
N VAL A 94 5.64 16.63 -5.74
CA VAL A 94 6.43 17.34 -6.76
C VAL A 94 5.49 18.03 -7.74
N ASN A 95 5.73 19.30 -7.99
CA ASN A 95 5.01 20.14 -8.95
C ASN A 95 5.71 20.14 -10.32
N PRO A 96 5.00 20.51 -11.41
CA PRO A 96 5.57 20.55 -12.77
C PRO A 96 6.75 21.51 -12.94
N ASP A 97 6.83 22.55 -12.13
CA ASP A 97 7.94 23.52 -12.11
C ASP A 97 9.18 23.04 -11.37
N GLY A 98 9.13 21.80 -10.83
CA GLY A 98 10.21 21.23 -10.04
C GLY A 98 10.20 21.63 -8.57
N SER A 99 9.30 22.52 -8.14
CA SER A 99 9.12 22.80 -6.71
C SER A 99 8.52 21.59 -6.02
N MET A 100 8.91 21.36 -4.75
CA MET A 100 8.46 20.19 -4.01
C MET A 100 8.14 20.50 -2.56
N THR A 101 7.15 19.79 -2.03
CA THR A 101 6.86 19.74 -0.60
C THR A 101 7.35 18.41 -0.06
N GLN A 102 8.25 18.47 0.90
CA GLN A 102 8.74 17.29 1.61
C GLN A 102 8.00 17.12 2.93
N GLY A 103 7.70 15.87 3.27
CA GLY A 103 7.34 15.47 4.60
C GLY A 103 8.04 14.16 4.98
N ALA A 104 8.00 13.81 6.24
CA ALA A 104 8.51 12.55 6.73
C ALA A 104 7.70 12.06 7.92
N GLY A 105 7.72 10.76 8.12
CA GLY A 105 7.10 10.11 9.26
C GLY A 105 7.80 8.81 9.61
N GLU A 106 7.50 8.32 10.77
CA GLU A 106 7.87 6.98 11.22
C GLU A 106 6.62 6.17 11.53
N ALA A 107 6.73 4.86 11.46
CA ALA A 107 5.63 3.95 11.73
C ALA A 107 6.14 2.71 12.46
N ILE A 108 5.27 2.18 13.32
CA ILE A 108 5.38 0.84 13.88
C ILE A 108 4.12 0.07 13.53
N ALA A 109 4.28 -1.19 13.14
CA ALA A 109 3.16 -2.05 12.78
C ALA A 109 3.30 -3.43 13.40
N LYS A 110 2.16 -4.03 13.72
CA LYS A 110 2.04 -5.43 14.10
C LYS A 110 1.03 -6.12 13.19
N ASN A 111 1.48 -7.12 12.46
CA ASN A 111 0.67 -7.91 11.53
C ASN A 111 0.09 -9.12 12.25
N CYS A 112 -1.13 -8.98 12.75
CA CYS A 112 -1.77 -9.96 13.63
C CYS A 112 -2.16 -11.29 12.96
N TRP A 113 -2.49 -11.27 11.67
CA TRP A 113 -2.86 -12.49 10.92
C TRP A 113 -1.69 -13.40 10.56
N ASN A 114 -0.48 -12.95 10.86
CA ASN A 114 0.73 -13.66 10.52
C ASN A 114 0.79 -15.00 11.28
N PRO A 115 1.14 -16.13 10.62
CA PRO A 115 1.15 -17.44 11.25
C PRO A 115 2.17 -17.59 12.41
N PHE A 116 3.15 -16.70 12.48
CA PHE A 116 4.12 -16.67 13.57
C PHE A 116 3.62 -15.93 14.82
N VAL A 117 2.48 -15.24 14.73
CA VAL A 117 1.86 -14.52 15.85
C VAL A 117 0.94 -15.48 16.62
N LYS A 118 1.23 -15.68 17.89
CA LYS A 118 0.46 -16.59 18.77
C LYS A 118 -0.31 -15.85 19.86
N GLU A 119 -0.19 -14.55 19.94
CA GLU A 119 -0.77 -13.74 21.01
C GLU A 119 -2.29 -13.66 20.91
N SER A 120 -2.96 -13.93 22.01
CA SER A 120 -4.43 -13.98 22.08
C SER A 120 -5.11 -12.67 21.73
N TYR A 121 -4.45 -11.53 21.97
CA TYR A 121 -4.99 -10.21 21.63
C TYR A 121 -5.05 -9.92 20.12
N CYS A 122 -4.30 -10.70 19.33
CA CYS A 122 -4.35 -10.62 17.86
C CYS A 122 -5.51 -11.38 17.23
N LYS A 123 -6.24 -12.19 18.02
CA LYS A 123 -7.36 -12.98 17.50
C LYS A 123 -8.43 -12.08 16.86
N GLY A 124 -8.75 -12.38 15.59
CA GLY A 124 -9.73 -11.62 14.82
C GLY A 124 -9.25 -10.26 14.31
N LEU A 125 -7.99 -9.90 14.53
CA LEU A 125 -7.39 -8.67 14.01
C LEU A 125 -6.58 -8.94 12.74
N GLN A 126 -6.69 -8.02 11.79
CA GLN A 126 -5.77 -7.92 10.66
C GLN A 126 -4.42 -7.37 11.13
N GLY A 127 -4.41 -6.33 11.95
CA GLY A 127 -3.20 -5.74 12.47
C GLY A 127 -3.43 -4.40 13.15
N MET A 128 -2.32 -3.84 13.58
CA MET A 128 -2.27 -2.54 14.24
C MET A 128 -1.14 -1.71 13.63
N LEU A 129 -1.41 -0.43 13.41
CA LEU A 129 -0.45 0.52 12.84
C LEU A 129 -0.45 1.79 13.68
N MET A 130 0.73 2.26 14.01
CA MET A 130 0.94 3.58 14.57
C MET A 130 1.89 4.37 13.69
N GLN A 131 1.54 5.61 13.40
CA GLN A 131 2.34 6.52 12.59
C GLN A 131 2.51 7.83 13.32
N LYS A 132 3.68 8.46 13.17
CA LYS A 132 4.00 9.79 13.68
C LYS A 132 4.65 10.63 12.59
N VAL A 133 4.18 11.85 12.41
CA VAL A 133 4.82 12.84 11.54
C VAL A 133 6.08 13.37 12.22
N THR A 134 7.20 13.35 11.51
CA THR A 134 8.48 13.89 11.98
C THR A 134 8.87 15.19 11.26
N HIS A 135 8.34 15.39 10.05
CA HIS A 135 8.58 16.58 9.25
C HIS A 135 7.34 16.93 8.40
N PRO A 136 7.00 18.21 8.17
CA PRO A 136 7.67 19.44 8.63
C PRO A 136 7.44 19.72 10.13
N PRO A 137 8.29 20.55 10.78
CA PRO A 137 8.21 20.82 12.22
C PRO A 137 6.83 21.29 12.71
N ARG A 138 6.09 22.04 11.89
CA ARG A 138 4.72 22.52 12.24
C ARG A 138 3.69 21.39 12.39
N LEU A 139 3.95 20.20 11.84
CA LEU A 139 3.10 19.01 11.91
C LEU A 139 3.74 17.90 12.74
N ALA A 140 4.96 18.10 13.24
CA ALA A 140 5.67 17.10 14.01
C ALA A 140 4.84 16.63 15.22
N ASP A 141 5.00 15.36 15.58
CA ASP A 141 4.29 14.65 16.63
C ASP A 141 2.80 14.38 16.36
N ALA A 142 2.19 14.95 15.28
CA ALA A 142 0.87 14.52 14.87
C ALA A 142 0.90 13.01 14.58
N SER A 143 0.05 12.24 15.27
CA SER A 143 0.16 10.78 15.25
C SER A 143 -1.20 10.13 15.04
N LEU A 144 -1.16 8.95 14.43
CA LEU A 144 -2.32 8.14 14.09
C LEU A 144 -2.13 6.72 14.65
N LEU A 145 -3.16 6.18 15.28
CA LEU A 145 -3.30 4.76 15.60
C LEU A 145 -4.45 4.19 14.80
N VAL A 146 -4.21 3.07 14.12
CA VAL A 146 -5.25 2.29 13.43
C VAL A 146 -5.20 0.85 13.92
N ILE A 147 -6.37 0.29 14.21
CA ILE A 147 -6.58 -1.13 14.53
C ILE A 147 -7.56 -1.70 13.52
N GLU A 148 -7.13 -2.71 12.80
CA GLU A 148 -7.88 -3.37 11.73
C GLU A 148 -8.38 -4.73 12.16
N SER A 149 -9.62 -5.04 11.79
CA SER A 149 -10.25 -6.34 12.02
C SER A 149 -10.28 -7.18 10.74
N LEU A 150 -10.28 -8.50 10.89
CA LEU A 150 -10.58 -9.44 9.81
C LEU A 150 -12.07 -9.45 9.42
N ASN A 151 -12.96 -8.92 10.28
CA ASN A 151 -14.38 -8.77 10.00
C ASN A 151 -14.82 -7.33 10.32
N ALA A 152 -14.87 -6.50 9.29
CA ALA A 152 -15.20 -5.08 9.43
C ALA A 152 -16.67 -4.81 9.79
N LEU A 153 -17.59 -5.75 9.58
CA LEU A 153 -18.99 -5.58 9.99
C LEU A 153 -19.16 -5.76 11.50
N GLU A 154 -18.53 -6.76 12.10
CA GLU A 154 -18.58 -6.98 13.55
C GLU A 154 -17.71 -6.00 14.32
N SER A 155 -16.52 -5.72 13.80
CA SER A 155 -15.55 -4.84 14.41
C SER A 155 -14.96 -3.88 13.37
N PRO A 156 -15.64 -2.77 13.08
CA PRO A 156 -15.13 -1.78 12.12
C PRO A 156 -13.76 -1.23 12.53
N ARG A 157 -13.01 -0.74 11.54
CA ARG A 157 -11.73 -0.04 11.74
C ARG A 157 -11.83 0.94 12.89
N LYS A 158 -10.91 0.84 13.85
CA LYS A 158 -10.79 1.76 14.97
C LYS A 158 -9.58 2.65 14.72
N ALA A 159 -9.80 3.96 14.71
CA ALA A 159 -8.72 4.93 14.52
C ALA A 159 -8.77 6.06 15.54
N TRP A 160 -7.57 6.51 15.94
CA TRP A 160 -7.38 7.66 16.83
C TRP A 160 -6.25 8.53 16.29
N VAL A 161 -6.44 9.82 16.41
CA VAL A 161 -5.42 10.83 16.10
C VAL A 161 -4.99 11.55 17.36
N TYR A 162 -3.69 11.79 17.49
CA TYR A 162 -3.13 12.69 18.48
C TYR A 162 -2.83 14.04 17.82
N ASP A 163 -3.31 15.10 18.42
CA ASP A 163 -3.10 16.49 18.02
C ASP A 163 -2.07 17.12 18.96
N PRO A 164 -0.86 17.44 18.50
CA PRO A 164 0.18 18.03 19.35
C PRO A 164 -0.16 19.42 19.85
N GLY A 165 -0.94 20.22 19.09
CA GLY A 165 -1.37 21.56 19.51
C GLY A 165 -2.27 21.55 20.74
N THR A 166 -3.24 20.65 20.76
CA THR A 166 -4.16 20.48 21.90
C THR A 166 -3.70 19.42 22.90
N ARG A 167 -2.68 18.63 22.56
CA ARG A 167 -2.17 17.47 23.33
C ARG A 167 -3.25 16.43 23.65
N ARG A 168 -4.23 16.27 22.76
CA ARG A 168 -5.38 15.38 22.96
C ARG A 168 -5.41 14.26 21.91
N VAL A 169 -5.85 13.10 22.35
CA VAL A 169 -6.22 11.98 21.48
C VAL A 169 -7.72 12.05 21.22
N ARG A 170 -8.11 11.94 19.96
CA ARG A 170 -9.53 11.87 19.52
C ARG A 170 -9.76 10.67 18.62
N ARG A 171 -10.97 10.13 18.63
CA ARG A 171 -11.38 9.15 17.63
C ARG A 171 -11.45 9.80 16.24
N ALA A 172 -11.08 9.03 15.21
CA ALA A 172 -11.08 9.44 13.82
C ALA A 172 -11.85 8.42 12.96
N PRO A 173 -13.19 8.34 13.10
CA PRO A 173 -13.99 7.28 12.47
C PRO A 173 -13.99 7.35 10.94
N ASN A 174 -13.67 8.48 10.33
CA ASN A 174 -13.73 8.69 8.88
C ASN A 174 -12.46 8.30 8.12
N ILE A 175 -11.44 7.74 8.78
CA ILE A 175 -10.17 7.33 8.13
C ILE A 175 -10.32 5.98 7.36
N ALA A 176 -11.51 5.53 7.05
CA ALA A 176 -11.73 4.23 6.39
C ALA A 176 -11.83 4.29 4.86
N TYR A 177 -12.01 5.48 4.31
CA TYR A 177 -12.40 5.65 2.91
C TYR A 177 -11.53 6.70 2.20
N ASP A 178 -12.18 7.66 1.56
CA ASP A 178 -11.60 8.70 0.71
C ASP A 178 -11.14 9.95 1.46
N TYR A 179 -10.86 9.83 2.77
CA TYR A 179 -10.27 10.94 3.50
C TYR A 179 -8.91 11.33 2.89
N LEU A 180 -8.80 12.61 2.51
CA LEU A 180 -7.57 13.17 1.97
C LEU A 180 -6.68 13.62 3.14
N GLY A 181 -5.62 12.90 3.38
CA GLY A 181 -4.61 13.34 4.34
C GLY A 181 -3.91 14.62 3.87
N SER A 182 -3.61 15.54 4.81
CA SER A 182 -2.90 16.79 4.49
C SER A 182 -1.53 16.56 3.84
N ALA A 183 -0.90 15.43 4.14
CA ALA A 183 0.40 15.02 3.60
C ALA A 183 0.37 14.78 2.08
N SER A 184 -0.71 14.18 1.57
CA SER A 184 -0.82 13.84 0.14
C SER A 184 -1.19 15.03 -0.75
N GLN A 185 -1.62 16.15 -0.17
CA GLN A 185 -2.13 17.31 -0.90
C GLN A 185 -3.20 16.95 -1.96
N GLY A 186 -4.04 15.98 -1.65
CA GLY A 186 -5.12 15.52 -2.54
C GLY A 186 -4.73 14.45 -3.55
N LEU A 187 -3.49 13.98 -3.56
CA LEU A 187 -3.01 12.97 -4.52
C LEU A 187 -3.21 11.53 -4.05
N SER A 188 -3.66 11.31 -2.81
CA SER A 188 -3.91 9.98 -2.27
C SER A 188 -5.00 10.03 -1.20
N THR A 189 -5.72 8.94 -1.04
CA THR A 189 -6.78 8.73 -0.04
C THR A 189 -6.31 7.80 1.07
N ALA A 190 -7.02 7.79 2.19
CA ALA A 190 -6.70 6.93 3.34
C ALA A 190 -6.78 5.43 3.01
N ASP A 191 -7.70 5.05 2.14
CA ASP A 191 -7.84 3.66 1.67
C ASP A 191 -6.78 3.23 0.65
N SER A 192 -5.96 4.18 0.19
CA SER A 192 -4.84 3.93 -0.72
C SER A 192 -3.55 3.48 0.00
N PHE A 193 -3.61 3.24 1.31
CA PHE A 193 -2.48 2.70 2.06
C PHE A 193 -2.08 1.32 1.49
N ASP A 194 -0.78 1.12 1.26
CA ASP A 194 -0.21 -0.10 0.68
C ASP A 194 -0.92 -0.52 -0.65
N GLY A 195 -1.29 0.46 -1.47
CA GLY A 195 -2.08 0.28 -2.68
C GLY A 195 -3.59 0.35 -2.40
N PHE A 196 -4.14 -0.64 -1.73
CA PHE A 196 -5.53 -0.65 -1.28
C PHE A 196 -5.68 -1.37 0.07
N ASN A 197 -6.20 -0.63 1.05
CA ASN A 197 -6.62 -1.16 2.35
C ASN A 197 -7.88 -0.43 2.83
N GLY A 198 -8.91 -0.41 2.00
CA GLY A 198 -10.19 0.24 2.27
C GLY A 198 -11.31 -0.73 2.54
N ALA A 199 -12.47 -0.19 2.92
CA ALA A 199 -13.72 -0.91 2.96
C ALA A 199 -14.15 -1.27 1.53
N LYS A 200 -14.71 -2.45 1.36
CA LYS A 200 -15.03 -3.02 0.04
C LYS A 200 -16.50 -2.79 -0.33
N ASP A 201 -17.31 -2.35 0.64
CA ASP A 201 -18.77 -2.19 0.55
C ASP A 201 -19.22 -1.16 -0.49
N ARG A 202 -18.35 -0.20 -0.85
CA ARG A 202 -18.69 0.89 -1.77
C ARG A 202 -18.62 0.52 -3.24
N TYR A 203 -17.98 -0.59 -3.58
CA TYR A 203 -17.71 -0.95 -4.97
C TYR A 203 -18.41 -2.24 -5.39
N ASN A 204 -18.76 -2.30 -6.67
CA ASN A 204 -18.99 -3.55 -7.39
C ASN A 204 -17.65 -4.03 -7.92
N TRP A 205 -17.27 -5.23 -7.54
CA TRP A 205 -16.00 -5.82 -7.88
C TRP A 205 -16.12 -6.80 -9.05
N SER A 206 -15.17 -6.78 -9.98
CA SER A 206 -15.14 -7.71 -11.10
C SER A 206 -13.72 -8.11 -11.48
N ASN A 207 -13.55 -9.35 -11.96
CA ASN A 207 -12.30 -9.84 -12.52
C ASN A 207 -12.18 -9.39 -13.99
N ALA A 208 -11.02 -8.81 -14.35
CA ALA A 208 -10.67 -8.52 -15.73
C ALA A 208 -9.66 -9.55 -16.29
N GLY A 209 -9.51 -10.67 -15.59
CA GLY A 209 -8.68 -11.80 -15.97
C GLY A 209 -7.21 -11.64 -15.60
N THR A 210 -6.43 -12.65 -15.98
CA THR A 210 -4.99 -12.69 -15.74
C THR A 210 -4.26 -12.42 -17.06
N LYS A 211 -3.30 -11.47 -17.03
CA LYS A 211 -2.57 -11.05 -18.24
C LYS A 211 -1.08 -10.86 -17.94
N LEU A 212 -0.28 -10.89 -19.00
CA LEU A 212 1.12 -10.44 -18.94
C LEU A 212 1.16 -8.92 -19.14
N LYS A 213 1.86 -8.21 -18.25
CA LYS A 213 2.04 -6.76 -18.32
C LYS A 213 3.47 -6.39 -17.93
N PHE A 214 3.98 -5.32 -18.52
CA PHE A 214 5.22 -4.71 -18.04
C PHE A 214 4.94 -3.97 -16.74
N MET A 215 5.57 -4.42 -15.66
CA MET A 215 5.36 -3.88 -14.32
C MET A 215 6.68 -3.49 -13.65
N PRO A 216 6.68 -2.47 -12.78
CA PRO A 216 7.88 -2.08 -12.06
C PRO A 216 8.23 -3.15 -11.02
N TYR A 217 9.42 -3.77 -11.19
CA TYR A 217 9.81 -4.93 -10.40
C TYR A 217 11.32 -4.95 -10.15
N ASN A 218 11.76 -5.44 -8.99
CA ASN A 218 13.19 -5.57 -8.64
C ASN A 218 13.98 -4.26 -8.74
N VAL A 219 13.41 -3.17 -8.25
CA VAL A 219 13.94 -1.79 -8.36
C VAL A 219 15.04 -1.50 -7.34
N TYR A 220 16.04 -2.40 -7.21
CA TYR A 220 17.13 -2.27 -6.26
C TYR A 220 17.99 -1.00 -6.49
N ASP A 221 18.16 -0.60 -7.75
CA ASP A 221 18.88 0.63 -8.08
C ASP A 221 18.15 1.86 -7.56
N PHE A 222 16.83 1.90 -7.67
CA PHE A 222 16.01 2.96 -7.09
C PHE A 222 16.12 2.99 -5.56
N TYR A 223 16.05 1.81 -4.93
CA TYR A 223 16.13 1.69 -3.48
C TYR A 223 17.46 2.16 -2.91
N ASN A 224 18.56 1.96 -3.66
CA ASN A 224 19.92 2.32 -3.24
C ASN A 224 20.37 3.72 -3.69
N ALA A 225 19.63 4.37 -4.60
CA ALA A 225 20.00 5.69 -5.12
C ALA A 225 19.81 6.80 -4.08
N ASP A 226 20.55 7.89 -4.25
CA ASP A 226 20.29 9.12 -3.49
C ASP A 226 18.89 9.64 -3.84
N ARG A 227 18.17 10.10 -2.82
CA ARG A 227 16.81 10.62 -2.99
C ARG A 227 16.72 11.75 -4.00
N LYS A 228 17.74 12.62 -4.09
CA LYS A 228 17.80 13.71 -5.05
C LYS A 228 17.93 13.23 -6.48
N GLU A 229 18.48 12.05 -6.69
CA GLU A 229 18.64 11.47 -8.02
C GLU A 229 17.35 10.81 -8.53
N VAL A 230 16.49 10.31 -7.63
CA VAL A 230 15.23 9.66 -8.02
C VAL A 230 14.08 10.64 -8.26
N LEU A 231 14.19 11.90 -7.81
CA LEU A 231 13.18 12.94 -8.00
C LEU A 231 13.46 13.73 -9.29
N THR A 232 12.47 13.79 -10.18
CA THR A 232 12.48 14.71 -11.35
C THR A 232 11.14 15.43 -11.46
N ASN A 233 10.97 16.38 -12.38
CA ASN A 233 9.85 17.30 -12.39
C ASN A 233 8.47 16.64 -12.59
N PHE A 234 8.34 15.61 -13.44
CA PHE A 234 7.03 15.09 -13.87
C PHE A 234 6.76 13.66 -13.40
N HIS A 235 7.81 12.93 -13.14
CA HIS A 235 7.75 11.52 -12.72
C HIS A 235 9.05 11.16 -12.01
N VAL A 236 9.11 9.99 -11.38
CA VAL A 236 10.37 9.47 -10.83
C VAL A 236 11.40 9.25 -11.94
N ASN A 237 12.67 9.38 -11.60
CA ASN A 237 13.75 9.23 -12.56
C ASN A 237 13.81 7.79 -13.11
N GLN A 238 13.43 7.66 -14.38
CA GLN A 238 13.32 6.37 -15.05
C GLN A 238 14.67 5.64 -15.21
N LYS A 239 15.81 6.33 -15.08
CA LYS A 239 17.14 5.70 -15.04
C LYS A 239 17.26 4.63 -13.94
N TYR A 240 16.59 4.82 -12.83
CA TYR A 240 16.60 3.93 -11.67
C TYR A 240 15.44 2.94 -11.64
N MET A 241 14.48 3.13 -12.54
CA MET A 241 13.33 2.22 -12.64
C MET A 241 13.66 0.99 -13.49
N ARG A 242 13.01 -0.11 -13.14
CA ARG A 242 13.16 -1.38 -13.82
C ARG A 242 11.78 -1.98 -14.06
N TYR A 243 11.50 -2.40 -15.29
CA TYR A 243 10.24 -3.04 -15.65
C TYR A 243 10.48 -4.44 -16.18
N GLU A 244 9.63 -5.38 -15.78
CA GLU A 244 9.67 -6.76 -16.19
C GLU A 244 8.31 -7.19 -16.72
N LEU A 245 8.29 -8.17 -17.64
CA LEU A 245 7.04 -8.78 -18.09
C LEU A 245 6.59 -9.79 -17.04
N VAL A 246 5.55 -9.44 -16.28
CA VAL A 246 5.02 -10.29 -15.21
C VAL A 246 3.56 -10.63 -15.40
N LYS A 247 3.14 -11.74 -14.82
CA LYS A 247 1.75 -12.19 -14.81
C LYS A 247 1.01 -11.46 -13.70
N VAL A 248 -0.07 -10.77 -14.06
CA VAL A 248 -0.89 -10.02 -13.11
C VAL A 248 -2.35 -10.43 -13.17
N ASN A 249 -2.99 -10.50 -12.00
CA ASN A 249 -4.43 -10.62 -11.87
C ASN A 249 -5.03 -9.21 -11.83
N ILE A 250 -6.02 -8.94 -12.67
CA ILE A 250 -6.58 -7.62 -12.85
C ILE A 250 -7.98 -7.58 -12.25
N VAL A 251 -8.19 -6.68 -11.29
CA VAL A 251 -9.46 -6.47 -10.61
C VAL A 251 -9.96 -5.06 -10.88
N ARG A 252 -11.25 -4.93 -11.17
CA ARG A 252 -11.94 -3.65 -11.30
C ARG A 252 -12.85 -3.42 -10.10
N ALA A 253 -12.91 -2.16 -9.68
CA ALA A 253 -13.81 -1.67 -8.65
C ALA A 253 -14.58 -0.47 -9.20
N ASP A 254 -15.88 -0.65 -9.40
CA ASP A 254 -16.79 0.38 -9.88
C ASP A 254 -17.72 0.80 -8.75
N ILE A 255 -17.81 2.12 -8.47
CA ILE A 255 -18.62 2.66 -7.37
C ILE A 255 -20.09 2.22 -7.52
N LYS A 256 -20.72 1.80 -6.43
CA LYS A 256 -22.17 1.52 -6.40
C LYS A 256 -22.97 2.81 -6.56
N SER A 257 -24.13 2.74 -7.16
CA SER A 257 -24.98 3.90 -7.48
C SER A 257 -25.47 4.69 -6.25
N ASP A 258 -25.57 4.01 -5.10
CA ASP A 258 -25.98 4.58 -3.81
C ASP A 258 -24.82 5.03 -2.93
N LYS A 259 -23.57 4.86 -3.39
CA LYS A 259 -22.34 5.20 -2.66
C LYS A 259 -21.59 6.35 -3.31
N ARG A 260 -20.65 6.92 -2.54
CA ARG A 260 -19.76 7.99 -3.01
C ARG A 260 -18.32 7.69 -2.63
N HIS A 261 -17.42 8.00 -3.53
CA HIS A 261 -15.97 7.99 -3.35
C HIS A 261 -15.33 8.91 -4.39
N ILE A 262 -14.25 9.59 -4.04
CA ILE A 262 -13.54 10.46 -5.00
C ILE A 262 -12.85 9.68 -6.12
N TYR A 263 -12.65 8.37 -5.93
CA TYR A 263 -12.15 7.44 -6.94
C TYR A 263 -13.28 6.48 -7.35
N PRO A 264 -14.18 6.91 -8.28
CA PRO A 264 -15.37 6.13 -8.61
C PRO A 264 -15.06 4.85 -9.39
N HIS A 265 -13.95 4.79 -10.13
CA HIS A 265 -13.54 3.62 -10.90
C HIS A 265 -12.05 3.36 -10.70
N ARG A 266 -11.70 2.11 -10.40
CA ARG A 266 -10.32 1.67 -10.16
C ARG A 266 -10.03 0.40 -10.94
N VAL A 267 -8.83 0.31 -11.49
CA VAL A 267 -8.27 -0.94 -12.05
C VAL A 267 -7.00 -1.25 -11.29
N MET A 268 -6.97 -2.40 -10.63
CA MET A 268 -5.88 -2.83 -9.76
C MET A 268 -5.18 -4.03 -10.38
N TYR A 269 -3.85 -4.00 -10.36
CA TYR A 269 -2.99 -5.04 -10.89
C TYR A 269 -2.26 -5.71 -9.74
N PHE A 270 -2.56 -6.99 -9.51
CA PHE A 270 -1.93 -7.81 -8.47
C PHE A 270 -0.95 -8.77 -9.10
N ASP A 271 0.29 -8.77 -8.63
CA ASP A 271 1.29 -9.75 -9.03
C ASP A 271 0.81 -11.16 -8.69
N ALA A 272 0.86 -12.07 -9.66
CA ALA A 272 0.32 -13.42 -9.49
C ALA A 272 1.17 -14.31 -8.57
N ASP A 273 2.43 -13.96 -8.34
CA ASP A 273 3.35 -14.74 -7.52
C ASP A 273 3.34 -14.31 -6.05
N SER A 274 3.31 -12.99 -5.79
CA SER A 274 3.38 -12.44 -4.43
C SER A 274 2.03 -11.96 -3.88
N TYR A 275 1.02 -11.88 -4.75
CA TYR A 275 -0.29 -11.25 -4.48
C TYR A 275 -0.21 -9.75 -4.13
N GLY A 276 0.98 -9.15 -4.17
CA GLY A 276 1.16 -7.72 -3.95
C GLY A 276 0.51 -6.89 -5.06
N MET A 277 -0.19 -5.79 -4.69
CA MET A 277 -0.60 -4.81 -5.70
C MET A 277 0.64 -4.10 -6.23
N ILE A 278 0.80 -4.08 -7.55
CA ILE A 278 1.99 -3.55 -8.22
C ILE A 278 1.68 -2.28 -9.02
N SER A 279 0.41 -2.09 -9.36
CA SER A 279 -0.05 -0.89 -10.06
C SER A 279 -1.55 -0.66 -9.85
N GLU A 280 -1.97 0.59 -10.01
CA GLU A 280 -3.38 1.00 -9.98
C GLU A 280 -3.63 2.13 -10.97
N GLU A 281 -4.77 2.07 -11.60
CA GLU A 281 -5.33 3.13 -12.41
C GLU A 281 -6.63 3.62 -11.77
N VAL A 282 -6.78 4.92 -11.67
CA VAL A 282 -7.96 5.57 -11.12
C VAL A 282 -8.60 6.44 -12.19
N TYR A 283 -9.89 6.29 -12.38
CA TYR A 283 -10.67 7.00 -13.36
C TYR A 283 -11.73 7.88 -12.69
N ASP A 284 -12.10 8.96 -13.34
CA ASP A 284 -13.18 9.85 -12.91
C ASP A 284 -14.58 9.29 -13.24
N GLY A 285 -15.63 10.04 -12.92
CA GLY A 285 -17.01 9.65 -13.21
C GLY A 285 -17.36 9.57 -14.71
N LYS A 286 -16.50 10.09 -15.59
CA LYS A 286 -16.61 9.95 -17.06
C LYS A 286 -15.77 8.79 -17.59
N LYS A 287 -15.07 8.07 -16.72
CA LYS A 287 -14.11 7.01 -17.05
C LYS A 287 -12.87 7.52 -17.79
N GLU A 288 -12.50 8.79 -17.57
CA GLU A 288 -11.22 9.34 -17.99
C GLU A 288 -10.17 9.07 -16.90
N ILE A 289 -8.95 8.73 -17.31
CA ILE A 289 -7.90 8.40 -16.36
C ILE A 289 -7.45 9.66 -15.60
N MET A 290 -7.58 9.61 -14.27
CA MET A 290 -7.18 10.69 -13.36
C MET A 290 -5.78 10.50 -12.83
N ASN A 291 -5.54 9.31 -12.25
CA ASN A 291 -4.30 8.97 -11.60
C ASN A 291 -3.78 7.63 -12.10
N TYR A 292 -2.48 7.54 -12.17
CA TYR A 292 -1.75 6.29 -12.32
C TYR A 292 -0.84 6.10 -11.11
N ARG A 293 -0.82 4.91 -10.54
CA ARG A 293 0.05 4.58 -9.39
C ARG A 293 0.92 3.40 -9.70
N GLU A 294 2.19 3.53 -9.37
CA GLU A 294 3.17 2.44 -9.37
C GLU A 294 3.56 2.09 -7.94
N LEU A 295 3.62 0.78 -7.67
CA LEU A 295 4.05 0.19 -6.41
C LEU A 295 5.12 -0.88 -6.70
N PRO A 296 6.34 -0.47 -7.06
CA PRO A 296 7.39 -1.40 -7.47
C PRO A 296 7.69 -2.45 -6.41
N LEU A 297 7.53 -3.72 -6.75
CA LEU A 297 7.80 -4.83 -5.83
C LEU A 297 9.29 -5.20 -5.83
N MET A 298 9.79 -5.48 -4.64
CA MET A 298 11.15 -5.96 -4.41
C MET A 298 11.15 -6.98 -3.27
N ASN A 299 11.95 -8.03 -3.40
CA ASN A 299 12.14 -9.00 -2.32
C ASN A 299 13.21 -8.54 -1.34
N PHE A 300 12.88 -8.55 -0.06
CA PHE A 300 13.82 -8.33 1.03
C PHE A 300 14.30 -9.71 1.50
N TYR A 301 15.55 -10.05 1.22
CA TYR A 301 16.08 -11.41 1.42
C TYR A 301 16.42 -11.72 2.88
N ASP A 302 16.63 -10.71 3.70
CA ASP A 302 16.89 -10.82 5.15
C ASP A 302 15.64 -11.22 5.94
N GLU A 303 14.44 -10.94 5.39
CA GLU A 303 13.14 -11.33 6.00
C GLU A 303 12.23 -11.99 4.98
N PRO A 304 12.62 -12.79 4.06
CA PRO A 304 11.94 -13.17 2.81
C PRO A 304 10.52 -12.59 2.63
N ALA A 305 10.45 -11.28 2.36
CA ALA A 305 9.19 -10.55 2.20
C ALA A 305 9.22 -9.71 0.92
N CYS A 306 8.17 -9.82 0.12
CA CYS A 306 8.02 -9.04 -1.10
C CYS A 306 7.14 -7.81 -0.87
N LEU A 307 7.73 -6.63 -0.91
CA LEU A 307 7.05 -5.38 -0.56
C LEU A 307 7.24 -4.33 -1.65
N ALA A 308 6.28 -3.40 -1.72
CA ALA A 308 6.47 -2.18 -2.50
C ALA A 308 7.54 -1.30 -1.84
N VAL A 309 8.56 -0.96 -2.60
CA VAL A 309 9.69 -0.12 -2.16
C VAL A 309 9.24 1.31 -1.93
N HIS A 310 8.45 1.82 -2.85
CA HIS A 310 7.82 3.13 -2.80
C HIS A 310 6.43 3.09 -3.45
N SER A 311 5.70 4.18 -3.36
CA SER A 311 4.46 4.39 -4.12
C SER A 311 4.55 5.73 -4.83
N ALA A 312 4.51 5.71 -6.16
CA ALA A 312 4.46 6.91 -6.99
C ALA A 312 3.05 7.07 -7.57
N THR A 313 2.36 8.15 -7.22
CA THR A 313 1.01 8.48 -7.74
C THR A 313 1.11 9.70 -8.65
N TYR A 314 0.85 9.52 -9.93
CA TYR A 314 0.86 10.56 -10.96
C TYR A 314 -0.56 11.05 -11.21
N ASN A 315 -0.80 12.36 -11.14
CA ASN A 315 -2.08 12.96 -11.47
C ASN A 315 -1.97 13.69 -12.83
N PHE A 316 -2.72 13.23 -13.81
CA PHE A 316 -2.60 13.73 -15.19
C PHE A 316 -3.17 15.14 -15.37
N ALA A 317 -4.21 15.51 -14.63
CA ALA A 317 -4.82 16.84 -14.74
C ALA A 317 -3.90 17.96 -14.21
N THR A 318 -3.25 17.72 -13.06
CA THR A 318 -2.37 18.72 -12.43
C THR A 318 -0.90 18.54 -12.80
N ARG A 319 -0.53 17.43 -13.43
CA ARG A 319 0.86 17.00 -13.73
C ARG A 319 1.76 16.97 -12.51
N ARG A 320 1.16 16.80 -11.32
CA ARG A 320 1.85 16.61 -10.05
C ARG A 320 1.99 15.14 -9.75
N TYR A 321 2.99 14.79 -8.97
CA TYR A 321 3.04 13.44 -8.42
C TYR A 321 3.39 13.43 -6.94
N LEU A 322 2.93 12.39 -6.26
CA LEU A 322 3.24 12.07 -4.89
C LEU A 322 4.14 10.84 -4.90
N LEU A 323 5.32 10.96 -4.31
CA LEU A 323 6.22 9.84 -4.08
C LEU A 323 6.30 9.55 -2.57
N ASN A 324 5.77 8.42 -2.15
CA ASN A 324 5.78 7.94 -0.76
C ASN A 324 6.86 6.89 -0.54
N ASN A 325 7.34 6.78 0.69
CA ASN A 325 8.28 5.76 1.14
C ASN A 325 9.56 5.74 0.31
N VAL A 326 10.15 6.91 0.09
CA VAL A 326 11.44 7.02 -0.59
C VAL A 326 12.53 6.53 0.35
N ARG A 327 12.81 5.25 0.31
CA ARG A 327 13.76 4.57 1.21
C ARG A 327 15.11 4.41 0.52
N SER A 328 16.16 4.47 1.32
CA SER A 328 17.48 4.04 0.90
C SER A 328 18.01 2.98 1.85
N SER A 329 18.89 2.13 1.35
CA SER A 329 19.53 1.08 2.16
C SER A 329 20.34 1.64 3.34
N GLU A 330 20.75 2.89 3.28
CA GLU A 330 21.60 3.51 4.31
C GLU A 330 20.80 4.24 5.39
N ILE A 331 19.68 4.89 5.03
CA ILE A 331 19.02 5.87 5.90
C ILE A 331 17.67 5.37 6.42
N ASP A 332 16.85 4.74 5.55
CA ASP A 332 15.46 4.40 5.89
C ASP A 332 15.21 2.90 5.79
N LYS A 333 15.92 2.14 6.60
CA LYS A 333 15.76 0.68 6.65
C LYS A 333 14.42 0.30 7.24
N ILE A 334 13.81 -0.74 6.68
CA ILE A 334 12.78 -1.49 7.37
C ILE A 334 13.49 -2.34 8.44
N ILE A 335 13.04 -2.22 9.67
CA ILE A 335 13.53 -3.02 10.77
C ILE A 335 12.48 -4.09 11.08
N TRP A 336 12.83 -5.34 10.84
CA TRP A 336 12.04 -6.49 11.20
C TRP A 336 12.25 -6.80 12.69
N ARG A 337 11.19 -7.11 13.41
CA ARG A 337 11.23 -7.36 14.86
C ARG A 337 10.58 -8.70 15.19
N ALA A 338 11.09 -9.77 14.60
CA ALA A 338 10.60 -11.11 14.88
C ALA A 338 10.95 -11.58 16.31
N ASP A 339 12.15 -11.21 16.80
CA ASP A 339 12.69 -11.60 18.10
C ASP A 339 12.29 -10.64 19.26
N LYS A 340 11.85 -9.44 18.94
CA LYS A 340 11.49 -8.40 19.92
C LYS A 340 10.15 -7.76 19.52
N PRO A 341 9.03 -8.46 19.73
CA PRO A 341 7.73 -7.95 19.36
C PRO A 341 7.40 -6.64 20.10
N HIS A 342 6.60 -5.80 19.46
CA HIS A 342 6.11 -4.59 20.09
C HIS A 342 5.21 -4.91 21.29
N ASP A 343 5.37 -4.14 22.35
CA ASP A 343 4.43 -4.18 23.47
C ASP A 343 3.04 -3.75 22.98
N ILE A 344 2.03 -4.60 23.19
CA ILE A 344 0.64 -4.33 22.83
C ILE A 344 0.10 -3.03 23.43
N GLN A 345 0.59 -2.63 24.60
CA GLN A 345 0.18 -1.40 25.27
C GLN A 345 0.55 -0.12 24.49
N LEU A 346 1.45 -0.24 23.51
CA LEU A 346 1.70 0.85 22.56
C LEU A 346 0.48 1.12 21.69
N PHE A 347 -0.22 0.09 21.25
CA PHE A 347 -1.36 0.21 20.33
C PHE A 347 -2.68 0.51 21.05
N THR A 348 -2.63 1.48 21.95
CA THR A 348 -3.78 2.01 22.68
C THR A 348 -3.83 3.53 22.57
N PRO A 349 -4.99 4.19 22.82
CA PRO A 349 -5.05 5.66 22.84
C PRO A 349 -4.04 6.30 23.81
N ASN A 350 -3.78 5.67 24.96
CA ASN A 350 -2.76 6.12 25.90
C ASN A 350 -1.34 5.86 25.36
N GLY A 351 -1.13 4.73 24.71
CA GLY A 351 0.13 4.42 24.02
C GLY A 351 0.42 5.39 22.91
N LEU A 352 -0.59 5.75 22.10
CA LEU A 352 -0.47 6.77 21.04
C LEU A 352 0.04 8.11 21.61
N LYS A 353 -0.50 8.54 22.76
CA LYS A 353 -0.05 9.77 23.41
C LYS A 353 1.40 9.70 23.90
N ARG A 354 1.89 8.53 24.30
CA ARG A 354 3.30 8.32 24.68
C ARG A 354 4.21 8.26 23.48
N TYR A 355 3.78 7.57 22.41
CA TYR A 355 4.52 7.46 21.16
C TYR A 355 4.72 8.79 20.46
N ALA A 356 3.73 9.68 20.55
CA ALA A 356 3.76 11.01 19.95
C ALA A 356 4.76 11.98 20.60
N LYS A 357 5.22 11.69 21.84
CA LYS A 357 6.22 12.50 22.55
C LYS A 357 7.62 11.98 22.27
#